data_68bc11c01e867892103cc88e0da8add3
#
_entry.id   68bc11c01e867892103cc88e0da8add3
#
_cell.length_a   1.000
_cell.length_b   1.000
_cell.length_c   1.000
_cell.angle_alpha   90.00
_cell.angle_beta   90.00
_cell.angle_gamma   90.00
#
_symmetry.space_group_name_H-M   'P 1'
#
loop_
_entity.id
_entity.type
_entity.pdbx_description
1 polymer ?
#
loop_
_entity_poly.entity_id
_entity_poly.type
_entity_poly.pdbx_seq_one_letter_code
_entity_poly.pdbx_strand_id
1 'polypeptide(L)'
;MYRTNWGIGHGLKDILEAHKGPFTGQGHKGLYEILTTSWHAQLSLNLAMLGSLTIVVAHHMYSMPPYPYLATDYGTQLSLFTHHMWIGGFLIVGAAAHAAIFMVRDYDPTTRYNDLLDRVLRHRDAIISHLNWASSTSLTWGGGDLVAVGGKVALLPIPLGTADFLVHHIHAFTIHVTVLILLKGVLFARSSRLIPDKANLGFRFPCDGPGRGGTCQVSAWDHVFLGLFWMYNSISVVIFHFSWKMQSDVWGSVSDQGVVTHITGGNFAQSSITINGWLRDFLWAQASQVIQSYGSSLSAYGLFFLGAHFVWAFSLMFLFSGRGYWQELIESIVWAHNKLKVAPATQPRALSIIQGRAVGVTHYLLGGIATTWAFFLARIIAVG
;
A
#
# COMPACT_ATOMS: atom_id res chain seq x y z
N MET A 1 -16.68 32.49 21.37
CA MET A 1 -15.79 32.24 20.23
C MET A 1 -14.94 33.46 20.00
N TYR A 2 -13.64 33.26 19.78
CA TYR A 2 -12.70 34.31 19.45
C TYR A 2 -12.92 34.83 18.02
N ARG A 3 -13.01 36.14 17.85
CA ARG A 3 -13.10 36.79 16.54
C ARG A 3 -11.94 37.74 16.32
N THR A 4 -11.44 37.81 15.09
CA THR A 4 -10.44 38.83 14.70
C THR A 4 -11.09 40.21 14.53
N ASN A 5 -10.25 41.25 14.44
CA ASN A 5 -10.70 42.62 14.10
C ASN A 5 -11.36 42.74 12.72
N TRP A 6 -11.22 41.71 11.87
CA TRP A 6 -11.84 41.62 10.54
C TRP A 6 -13.21 40.92 10.57
N GLY A 7 -13.74 40.59 11.75
CA GLY A 7 -15.03 39.92 11.91
C GLY A 7 -15.00 38.42 11.63
N ILE A 8 -13.81 37.84 11.41
CA ILE A 8 -13.66 36.39 11.14
C ILE A 8 -13.52 35.64 12.46
N GLY A 9 -14.36 34.64 12.66
CA GLY A 9 -14.27 33.73 13.80
C GLY A 9 -13.18 32.68 13.58
N HIS A 10 -12.61 32.17 14.70
CA HIS A 10 -11.62 31.09 14.72
C HIS A 10 -12.23 29.75 15.13
N GLY A 11 -13.56 29.63 15.23
CA GLY A 11 -14.22 28.37 15.44
C GLY A 11 -14.06 27.45 14.24
N LEU A 12 -13.93 26.13 14.47
CA LEU A 12 -13.73 25.15 13.38
C LEU A 12 -14.88 25.22 12.36
N LYS A 13 -16.11 25.35 12.81
CA LYS A 13 -17.27 25.49 11.91
C LYS A 13 -17.19 26.75 11.06
N ASP A 14 -16.81 27.88 11.65
CA ASP A 14 -16.69 29.16 10.95
C ASP A 14 -15.60 29.09 9.86
N ILE A 15 -14.47 28.45 10.16
CA ILE A 15 -13.37 28.25 9.22
C ILE A 15 -13.82 27.41 8.05
N LEU A 16 -14.48 26.29 8.30
CA LEU A 16 -14.98 25.39 7.26
C LEU A 16 -16.00 26.11 6.34
N GLU A 17 -16.97 26.77 6.91
CA GLU A 17 -18.04 27.43 6.16
C GLU A 17 -17.56 28.65 5.36
N ALA A 18 -16.46 29.28 5.78
CA ALA A 18 -15.85 30.37 5.04
C ALA A 18 -15.12 29.92 3.75
N HIS A 19 -14.73 28.66 3.66
CA HIS A 19 -14.00 28.10 2.53
C HIS A 19 -14.95 27.59 1.46
N LYS A 20 -15.31 28.48 0.55
CA LYS A 20 -16.13 28.18 -0.63
C LYS A 20 -15.65 29.02 -1.80
N GLY A 21 -15.78 28.50 -3.00
CA GLY A 21 -15.38 29.16 -4.23
C GLY A 21 -16.47 29.16 -5.29
N PRO A 22 -16.23 29.80 -6.45
CA PRO A 22 -17.25 29.91 -7.51
C PRO A 22 -17.61 28.57 -8.16
N PHE A 23 -16.75 27.55 -8.07
CA PHE A 23 -16.98 26.22 -8.65
C PHE A 23 -17.42 25.16 -7.62
N THR A 24 -17.49 25.51 -6.34
CA THR A 24 -17.71 24.56 -5.25
C THR A 24 -19.02 24.76 -4.50
N GLY A 25 -19.92 25.63 -5.00
CA GLY A 25 -21.24 25.87 -4.39
C GLY A 25 -21.15 26.30 -2.94
N GLN A 26 -21.75 25.54 -2.03
CA GLN A 26 -21.70 25.80 -0.60
C GLN A 26 -20.36 25.39 0.06
N GLY A 27 -19.46 24.80 -0.71
CA GLY A 27 -18.12 24.45 -0.27
C GLY A 27 -18.09 23.47 0.91
N HIS A 28 -17.39 23.86 1.98
CA HIS A 28 -17.15 23.00 3.13
C HIS A 28 -18.28 23.03 4.18
N LYS A 29 -19.40 23.69 3.91
CA LYS A 29 -20.53 23.70 4.80
C LYS A 29 -21.11 22.29 5.01
N GLY A 30 -21.35 21.90 6.25
CA GLY A 30 -21.83 20.57 6.64
C GLY A 30 -20.74 19.62 7.06
N LEU A 31 -19.46 19.89 6.79
CA LEU A 31 -18.34 19.03 7.20
C LEU A 31 -18.14 19.03 8.70
N TYR A 32 -18.40 20.13 9.38
CA TYR A 32 -18.33 20.18 10.84
C TYR A 32 -19.27 19.15 11.47
N GLU A 33 -20.51 19.10 11.01
CA GLU A 33 -21.52 18.14 11.48
C GLU A 33 -21.14 16.70 11.14
N ILE A 34 -20.57 16.44 9.96
CA ILE A 34 -20.07 15.12 9.58
C ILE A 34 -18.91 14.68 10.49
N LEU A 35 -17.92 15.56 10.68
CA LEU A 35 -16.69 15.21 11.40
C LEU A 35 -16.90 15.14 12.92
N THR A 36 -17.88 15.88 13.47
CA THR A 36 -18.19 15.84 14.92
C THR A 36 -19.14 14.72 15.30
N THR A 37 -19.76 14.05 14.34
CA THR A 37 -20.76 13.01 14.58
C THR A 37 -20.37 11.63 14.03
N SER A 38 -19.25 11.51 13.36
CA SER A 38 -18.76 10.24 12.81
C SER A 38 -17.30 9.99 13.17
N TRP A 39 -17.05 8.93 13.92
CA TRP A 39 -15.72 8.44 14.21
C TRP A 39 -15.00 7.98 12.93
N HIS A 40 -15.72 7.35 12.00
CA HIS A 40 -15.13 6.86 10.74
C HIS A 40 -14.68 8.01 9.85
N ALA A 41 -15.43 9.10 9.77
CA ALA A 41 -15.02 10.29 9.05
C ALA A 41 -13.71 10.88 9.60
N GLN A 42 -13.62 11.03 10.93
CA GLN A 42 -12.39 11.49 11.59
C GLN A 42 -11.22 10.55 11.34
N LEU A 43 -11.44 9.25 11.51
CA LEU A 43 -10.38 8.25 11.38
C LEU A 43 -9.88 8.17 9.94
N SER A 44 -10.76 8.24 8.95
CA SER A 44 -10.36 8.22 7.54
C SER A 44 -9.45 9.40 7.20
N LEU A 45 -9.80 10.59 7.65
CA LEU A 45 -9.01 11.79 7.43
C LEU A 45 -7.64 11.72 8.14
N ASN A 46 -7.62 11.28 9.39
CA ASN A 46 -6.40 11.14 10.18
C ASN A 46 -5.47 10.07 9.60
N LEU A 47 -6.00 8.95 9.15
CA LEU A 47 -5.21 7.90 8.52
C LEU A 47 -4.63 8.34 7.17
N ALA A 48 -5.38 9.09 6.37
CA ALA A 48 -4.89 9.62 5.10
C ALA A 48 -3.71 10.59 5.32
N MET A 49 -3.85 11.48 6.29
CA MET A 49 -2.80 12.42 6.65
C MET A 49 -1.58 11.73 7.23
N LEU A 50 -1.77 10.83 8.20
CA LEU A 50 -0.66 10.10 8.82
C LEU A 50 0.06 9.19 7.83
N GLY A 51 -0.68 8.50 6.95
CA GLY A 51 -0.10 7.66 5.91
C GLY A 51 0.75 8.45 4.93
N SER A 52 0.26 9.59 4.47
CA SER A 52 0.99 10.49 3.58
C SER A 52 2.25 11.04 4.25
N LEU A 53 2.15 11.50 5.49
CA LEU A 53 3.31 11.98 6.26
C LEU A 53 4.34 10.87 6.49
N THR A 54 3.89 9.65 6.74
CA THR A 54 4.78 8.50 6.95
C THR A 54 5.60 8.18 5.69
N ILE A 55 4.98 8.26 4.51
CA ILE A 55 5.68 8.12 3.23
C ILE A 55 6.69 9.25 3.02
N VAL A 56 6.31 10.47 3.34
CA VAL A 56 7.21 11.64 3.28
C VAL A 56 8.40 11.46 4.24
N VAL A 57 8.18 10.91 5.44
CA VAL A 57 9.26 10.58 6.38
C VAL A 57 10.25 9.60 5.74
N ALA A 58 9.78 8.56 5.06
CA ALA A 58 10.65 7.63 4.36
C ALA A 58 11.58 8.36 3.37
N HIS A 59 11.01 9.24 2.54
CA HIS A 59 11.76 9.97 1.53
C HIS A 59 12.70 11.03 2.11
N HIS A 60 12.28 11.73 3.15
CA HIS A 60 13.09 12.80 3.74
C HIS A 60 14.21 12.28 4.62
N MET A 61 14.01 11.17 5.32
CA MET A 61 15.05 10.63 6.22
C MET A 61 16.26 10.08 5.47
N TYR A 62 16.07 9.47 4.30
CA TYR A 62 17.24 9.01 3.54
C TYR A 62 17.95 10.17 2.82
N SER A 63 17.20 11.14 2.33
CA SER A 63 17.76 12.27 1.56
C SER A 63 18.31 13.40 2.44
N MET A 64 17.82 13.49 3.68
CA MET A 64 18.27 14.45 4.70
C MET A 64 18.45 13.73 6.04
N PRO A 65 19.52 12.92 6.19
CA PRO A 65 19.69 12.08 7.39
C PRO A 65 19.70 12.91 8.67
N PRO A 66 18.74 12.70 9.60
CA PRO A 66 18.60 13.56 10.78
C PRO A 66 19.47 13.17 11.97
N TYR A 67 20.21 12.06 11.89
CA TYR A 67 21.02 11.56 13.00
C TYR A 67 22.47 11.36 12.58
N PRO A 68 23.45 11.53 13.51
CA PRO A 68 24.85 11.26 13.22
C PRO A 68 25.09 9.82 12.77
N TYR A 69 25.92 9.64 11.74
CA TYR A 69 26.29 8.34 11.15
C TYR A 69 25.15 7.51 10.56
N LEU A 70 23.92 8.03 10.54
CA LEU A 70 22.79 7.32 9.94
C LEU A 70 22.96 7.15 8.43
N ALA A 71 23.43 8.18 7.74
CA ALA A 71 23.58 8.17 6.29
C ALA A 71 24.50 7.03 5.78
N THR A 72 25.50 6.63 6.56
CA THR A 72 26.46 5.59 6.20
C THR A 72 26.10 4.22 6.78
N ASP A 73 25.10 4.12 7.61
CA ASP A 73 24.51 2.87 8.06
C ASP A 73 23.44 2.41 7.09
N TYR A 74 23.88 1.77 6.02
CA TYR A 74 23.00 1.43 4.88
C TYR A 74 21.90 0.43 5.25
N GLY A 75 22.18 -0.48 6.17
CA GLY A 75 21.16 -1.40 6.70
C GLY A 75 20.01 -0.66 7.38
N THR A 76 20.33 0.30 8.24
CA THR A 76 19.33 1.14 8.91
C THR A 76 18.62 2.05 7.92
N GLN A 77 19.31 2.64 6.95
CA GLN A 77 18.70 3.46 5.90
C GLN A 77 17.68 2.67 5.08
N LEU A 78 18.05 1.47 4.62
CA LEU A 78 17.14 0.60 3.87
C LEU A 78 15.95 0.17 4.73
N SER A 79 16.17 -0.18 5.98
CA SER A 79 15.13 -0.62 6.91
C SER A 79 14.14 0.49 7.23
N LEU A 80 14.62 1.71 7.49
CA LEU A 80 13.76 2.87 7.78
C LEU A 80 12.91 3.25 6.58
N PHE A 81 13.50 3.29 5.40
CA PHE A 81 12.75 3.60 4.18
C PHE A 81 11.68 2.55 3.92
N THR A 82 12.04 1.28 3.94
CA THR A 82 11.13 0.16 3.68
C THR A 82 9.99 0.13 4.70
N HIS A 83 10.31 0.27 6.00
CA HIS A 83 9.32 0.30 7.07
C HIS A 83 8.29 1.41 6.89
N HIS A 84 8.76 2.65 6.69
CA HIS A 84 7.85 3.79 6.57
C HIS A 84 7.03 3.76 5.28
N MET A 85 7.56 3.20 4.19
CA MET A 85 6.78 2.96 2.98
C MET A 85 5.64 1.96 3.21
N TRP A 86 5.89 0.83 3.87
CA TRP A 86 4.85 -0.15 4.18
C TRP A 86 3.81 0.41 5.15
N ILE A 87 4.25 1.01 6.24
CA ILE A 87 3.32 1.60 7.24
C ILE A 87 2.45 2.67 6.58
N GLY A 88 3.05 3.55 5.80
CA GLY A 88 2.29 4.59 5.08
C GLY A 88 1.28 4.02 4.10
N GLY A 89 1.64 2.98 3.36
CA GLY A 89 0.74 2.29 2.44
C GLY A 89 -0.47 1.69 3.15
N PHE A 90 -0.26 0.97 4.26
CA PHE A 90 -1.36 0.40 5.06
C PHE A 90 -2.25 1.49 5.66
N LEU A 91 -1.68 2.59 6.15
CA LEU A 91 -2.47 3.69 6.70
C LEU A 91 -3.36 4.33 5.64
N ILE A 92 -2.88 4.51 4.41
CA ILE A 92 -3.67 5.04 3.30
C ILE A 92 -4.81 4.08 2.92
N VAL A 93 -4.55 2.78 2.87
CA VAL A 93 -5.61 1.78 2.63
C VAL A 93 -6.64 1.82 3.76
N GLY A 94 -6.19 1.93 5.01
CA GLY A 94 -7.07 2.10 6.16
C GLY A 94 -7.93 3.36 6.08
N ALA A 95 -7.38 4.45 5.57
CA ALA A 95 -8.14 5.68 5.33
C ALA A 95 -9.30 5.44 4.36
N ALA A 96 -9.02 4.78 3.24
CA ALA A 96 -10.05 4.44 2.25
C ALA A 96 -11.10 3.49 2.84
N ALA A 97 -10.67 2.50 3.62
CA ALA A 97 -11.58 1.57 4.30
C ALA A 97 -12.57 2.31 5.21
N HIS A 98 -12.06 3.19 6.07
CA HIS A 98 -12.91 3.95 6.99
C HIS A 98 -13.73 5.03 6.31
N ALA A 99 -13.26 5.60 5.19
CA ALA A 99 -14.09 6.46 4.35
C ALA A 99 -15.28 5.69 3.76
N ALA A 100 -15.07 4.47 3.31
CA ALA A 100 -16.14 3.61 2.81
C ALA A 100 -17.11 3.18 3.92
N ILE A 101 -16.62 2.88 5.11
CA ILE A 101 -17.46 2.58 6.28
C ILE A 101 -18.33 3.80 6.65
N PHE A 102 -17.72 4.99 6.64
CA PHE A 102 -18.47 6.24 6.82
C PHE A 102 -19.61 6.35 5.80
N MET A 103 -19.32 6.14 4.51
CA MET A 103 -20.34 6.24 3.45
C MET A 103 -21.48 5.27 3.66
N VAL A 104 -21.23 4.06 4.13
CA VAL A 104 -22.26 3.03 4.33
C VAL A 104 -23.03 3.23 5.63
N ARG A 105 -22.33 3.52 6.73
CA ARG A 105 -22.91 3.51 8.08
C ARG A 105 -23.33 4.87 8.59
N ASP A 106 -22.57 5.91 8.30
CA ASP A 106 -22.70 7.21 8.97
C ASP A 106 -23.15 8.33 8.04
N TYR A 107 -23.14 8.12 6.72
CA TYR A 107 -23.58 9.12 5.76
C TYR A 107 -25.09 9.05 5.57
N ASP A 108 -25.75 10.19 5.78
CA ASP A 108 -27.18 10.36 5.49
C ASP A 108 -27.35 11.62 4.63
N PRO A 109 -27.73 11.45 3.34
CA PRO A 109 -27.91 12.59 2.42
C PRO A 109 -28.98 13.61 2.87
N THR A 110 -29.89 13.21 3.78
CA THR A 110 -30.99 14.06 4.23
C THR A 110 -30.63 14.89 5.45
N THR A 111 -29.76 14.39 6.35
CA THR A 111 -29.43 15.05 7.63
C THR A 111 -27.96 15.45 7.78
N ARG A 112 -27.06 14.80 7.07
CA ARG A 112 -25.60 15.03 7.11
C ARG A 112 -25.07 15.31 5.72
N TYR A 113 -25.58 16.36 5.10
CA TYR A 113 -25.30 16.75 3.73
C TYR A 113 -24.08 17.69 3.67
N ASN A 114 -23.21 17.47 2.69
CA ASN A 114 -22.18 18.40 2.27
C ASN A 114 -22.19 18.51 0.75
N ASP A 115 -22.20 19.74 0.23
CA ASP A 115 -22.32 20.01 -1.21
C ASP A 115 -21.10 19.54 -2.01
N LEU A 116 -19.88 19.64 -1.45
CA LEU A 116 -18.67 19.12 -2.11
C LEU A 116 -18.75 17.61 -2.29
N LEU A 117 -19.13 16.88 -1.25
CA LEU A 117 -19.27 15.42 -1.31
C LEU A 117 -20.35 15.02 -2.34
N ASP A 118 -21.47 15.71 -2.35
CA ASP A 118 -22.53 15.47 -3.33
C ASP A 118 -22.06 15.75 -4.77
N ARG A 119 -21.28 16.81 -4.99
CA ARG A 119 -20.67 17.11 -6.29
C ARG A 119 -19.71 16.03 -6.76
N VAL A 120 -18.88 15.51 -5.86
CA VAL A 120 -17.97 14.39 -6.13
C VAL A 120 -18.79 13.14 -6.52
N LEU A 121 -19.81 12.79 -5.76
CA LEU A 121 -20.66 11.64 -6.04
C LEU A 121 -21.41 11.78 -7.38
N ARG A 122 -21.82 12.99 -7.76
CA ARG A 122 -22.55 13.24 -9.03
C ARG A 122 -21.69 13.08 -10.28
N HIS A 123 -20.37 13.22 -10.19
CA HIS A 123 -19.47 13.00 -11.33
C HIS A 123 -18.47 11.86 -11.08
N ARG A 124 -18.80 10.93 -10.18
CA ARG A 124 -17.93 9.81 -9.79
C ARG A 124 -17.50 8.94 -10.97
N ASP A 125 -18.36 8.75 -11.97
CA ASP A 125 -17.99 7.97 -13.16
C ASP A 125 -16.87 8.64 -13.95
N ALA A 126 -16.88 9.97 -14.04
CA ALA A 126 -15.80 10.74 -14.67
C ALA A 126 -14.49 10.64 -13.87
N ILE A 127 -14.55 10.72 -12.53
CA ILE A 127 -13.38 10.57 -11.66
C ILE A 127 -12.76 9.19 -11.85
N ILE A 128 -13.56 8.14 -11.77
CA ILE A 128 -13.07 6.76 -11.87
C ILE A 128 -12.51 6.46 -13.26
N SER A 129 -13.15 6.93 -14.32
CA SER A 129 -12.63 6.76 -15.68
C SER A 129 -11.32 7.50 -15.92
N HIS A 130 -11.15 8.69 -15.32
CA HIS A 130 -9.92 9.48 -15.43
C HIS A 130 -8.73 8.81 -14.76
N LEU A 131 -8.91 8.16 -13.62
CA LEU A 131 -7.83 7.47 -12.90
C LEU A 131 -7.20 6.31 -13.69
N ASN A 132 -7.82 5.91 -14.75
CA ASN A 132 -7.28 4.89 -15.66
C ASN A 132 -6.21 5.45 -16.62
N TRP A 133 -5.79 6.73 -16.49
CA TRP A 133 -4.91 7.41 -17.44
C TRP A 133 -3.81 8.26 -16.75
N ALA A 134 -2.51 8.15 -17.19
CA ALA A 134 -1.42 8.94 -16.65
C ALA A 134 -0.22 9.09 -17.60
N SER A 135 0.40 10.28 -17.72
CA SER A 135 1.63 10.51 -18.49
C SER A 135 2.45 11.74 -18.06
N SER A 136 3.75 11.82 -18.43
CA SER A 136 4.71 12.90 -18.15
C SER A 136 5.83 13.00 -19.19
N THR A 137 6.63 14.11 -19.22
CA THR A 137 7.43 14.53 -20.39
C THR A 137 8.93 14.77 -20.20
N SER A 138 9.54 14.62 -19.01
CA SER A 138 10.99 14.88 -18.81
C SER A 138 11.80 13.61 -18.57
N LEU A 139 12.95 13.46 -19.26
CA LEU A 139 13.72 12.21 -19.31
C LEU A 139 14.99 12.18 -18.44
N THR A 140 15.52 13.34 -18.01
CA THR A 140 16.78 13.40 -17.25
C THR A 140 16.75 14.51 -16.21
N TRP A 141 17.09 14.17 -14.96
CA TRP A 141 17.13 15.07 -13.82
C TRP A 141 18.30 14.70 -12.91
N GLY A 142 18.63 15.54 -11.93
CA GLY A 142 19.63 15.29 -10.91
C GLY A 142 20.72 16.36 -10.83
N GLY A 143 21.39 16.46 -9.67
CA GLY A 143 22.48 17.40 -9.40
C GLY A 143 22.79 17.51 -7.92
N GLY A 144 23.91 18.13 -7.56
CA GLY A 144 24.36 18.33 -6.18
C GLY A 144 25.82 17.92 -5.95
N ASP A 145 26.26 17.86 -4.69
CA ASP A 145 27.65 17.56 -4.30
C ASP A 145 27.76 16.21 -3.58
N LEU A 146 28.92 15.58 -3.73
CA LEU A 146 29.26 14.36 -2.99
C LEU A 146 29.58 14.69 -1.53
N VAL A 147 28.95 13.96 -0.61
CA VAL A 147 29.26 13.98 0.83
C VAL A 147 29.64 12.56 1.27
N ALA A 148 30.81 12.41 1.88
CA ALA A 148 31.30 11.13 2.38
C ALA A 148 31.66 11.21 3.85
N VAL A 149 31.43 10.13 4.61
CA VAL A 149 31.73 10.00 6.03
C VAL A 149 32.36 8.61 6.28
N GLY A 150 33.53 8.60 6.91
CA GLY A 150 34.20 7.34 7.27
C GLY A 150 34.55 6.44 6.08
N GLY A 151 34.86 7.03 4.92
CA GLY A 151 35.16 6.30 3.69
C GLY A 151 33.95 5.71 2.98
N LYS A 152 32.73 6.10 3.36
CA LYS A 152 31.46 5.70 2.75
C LYS A 152 30.69 6.90 2.23
N VAL A 153 29.93 6.71 1.15
CA VAL A 153 29.03 7.73 0.62
C VAL A 153 27.91 7.99 1.62
N ALA A 154 27.76 9.24 2.06
CA ALA A 154 26.63 9.70 2.86
C ALA A 154 25.52 10.28 1.97
N LEU A 155 25.86 11.22 1.11
CA LEU A 155 24.99 11.81 0.11
C LEU A 155 25.76 11.96 -1.21
N LEU A 156 25.08 11.70 -2.31
CA LEU A 156 25.62 11.79 -3.66
C LEU A 156 24.59 12.44 -4.56
N PRO A 157 25.00 13.29 -5.53
CA PRO A 157 24.09 13.71 -6.61
C PRO A 157 23.62 12.48 -7.34
N ILE A 158 22.32 12.16 -7.23
CA ILE A 158 21.76 10.93 -7.82
C ILE A 158 21.56 11.17 -9.32
N PRO A 159 22.26 10.44 -10.23
CA PRO A 159 22.03 10.58 -11.65
C PRO A 159 20.69 9.96 -12.02
N LEU A 160 19.79 10.75 -12.59
CA LEU A 160 18.47 10.32 -13.01
C LEU A 160 18.40 10.32 -14.55
N GLY A 161 18.30 9.14 -15.13
CA GLY A 161 18.25 8.93 -16.58
C GLY A 161 16.97 8.25 -17.05
N THR A 162 17.04 7.59 -18.22
CA THR A 162 15.90 6.93 -18.86
C THR A 162 15.29 5.83 -18.01
N ALA A 163 16.13 5.07 -17.31
CA ALA A 163 15.67 4.02 -16.39
C ALA A 163 14.87 4.59 -15.23
N ASP A 164 15.30 5.72 -14.68
CA ASP A 164 14.59 6.41 -13.61
C ASP A 164 13.26 7.00 -14.09
N PHE A 165 13.23 7.54 -15.29
CA PHE A 165 12.00 7.98 -15.94
C PHE A 165 11.00 6.83 -16.07
N LEU A 166 11.44 5.67 -16.55
CA LEU A 166 10.58 4.49 -16.70
C LEU A 166 10.00 4.06 -15.35
N VAL A 167 10.83 3.90 -14.33
CA VAL A 167 10.37 3.39 -13.03
C VAL A 167 9.47 4.39 -12.29
N HIS A 168 9.72 5.70 -12.44
CA HIS A 168 8.80 6.72 -11.89
C HIS A 168 7.43 6.67 -12.55
N HIS A 169 7.35 6.34 -13.84
CA HIS A 169 6.08 6.15 -14.52
C HIS A 169 5.39 4.84 -14.11
N ILE A 170 6.17 3.81 -13.79
CA ILE A 170 5.63 2.60 -13.14
C ILE A 170 5.03 2.95 -11.78
N HIS A 171 5.69 3.78 -10.97
CA HIS A 171 5.11 4.25 -9.70
C HIS A 171 3.84 5.05 -9.94
N ALA A 172 3.82 5.93 -10.93
CA ALA A 172 2.64 6.72 -11.25
C ALA A 172 1.45 5.83 -11.59
N PHE A 173 1.60 4.87 -12.49
CA PHE A 173 0.46 4.03 -12.88
C PHE A 173 0.02 3.08 -11.76
N THR A 174 0.95 2.51 -11.00
CA THR A 174 0.58 1.60 -9.90
C THR A 174 -0.14 2.32 -8.77
N ILE A 175 0.26 3.55 -8.47
CA ILE A 175 -0.44 4.41 -7.50
C ILE A 175 -1.83 4.78 -8.03
N HIS A 176 -1.95 5.15 -9.29
CA HIS A 176 -3.26 5.48 -9.91
C HIS A 176 -4.22 4.30 -9.87
N VAL A 177 -3.78 3.08 -10.19
CA VAL A 177 -4.64 1.89 -10.12
C VAL A 177 -5.02 1.57 -8.68
N THR A 178 -4.13 1.72 -7.73
CA THR A 178 -4.43 1.53 -6.30
C THR A 178 -5.52 2.51 -5.84
N VAL A 179 -5.35 3.79 -6.17
CA VAL A 179 -6.34 4.83 -5.85
C VAL A 179 -7.66 4.59 -6.59
N LEU A 180 -7.62 4.15 -7.84
CA LEU A 180 -8.81 3.75 -8.59
C LEU A 180 -9.67 2.75 -7.81
N ILE A 181 -9.06 1.68 -7.34
CA ILE A 181 -9.77 0.61 -6.62
C ILE A 181 -10.31 1.10 -5.29
N LEU A 182 -9.48 1.79 -4.51
CA LEU A 182 -9.85 2.28 -3.18
C LEU A 182 -10.94 3.36 -3.28
N LEU A 183 -10.77 4.32 -4.17
CA LEU A 183 -11.74 5.40 -4.35
C LEU A 183 -13.06 4.88 -4.95
N LYS A 184 -13.00 3.91 -5.87
CA LYS A 184 -14.19 3.23 -6.36
C LYS A 184 -14.99 2.59 -5.21
N GLY A 185 -14.29 1.94 -4.26
CA GLY A 185 -14.91 1.38 -3.06
C GLY A 185 -15.63 2.43 -2.21
N VAL A 186 -15.11 3.64 -2.12
CA VAL A 186 -15.72 4.76 -1.39
C VAL A 186 -16.92 5.35 -2.16
N LEU A 187 -16.72 5.67 -3.44
CA LEU A 187 -17.72 6.37 -4.25
C LEU A 187 -18.90 5.47 -4.65
N PHE A 188 -18.69 4.17 -4.76
CA PHE A 188 -19.72 3.18 -5.05
C PHE A 188 -20.13 2.35 -3.83
N ALA A 189 -19.80 2.82 -2.62
CA ALA A 189 -20.11 2.11 -1.38
C ALA A 189 -21.61 1.99 -1.12
N ARG A 190 -22.39 3.01 -1.43
CA ARG A 190 -23.81 3.07 -1.14
C ARG A 190 -24.71 2.56 -2.26
N SER A 191 -24.32 2.75 -3.50
CA SER A 191 -25.14 2.41 -4.66
C SER A 191 -24.32 2.29 -5.93
N SER A 192 -24.84 1.56 -6.90
CA SER A 192 -24.36 1.51 -8.27
C SER A 192 -25.55 1.25 -9.20
N ARG A 193 -25.35 1.31 -10.52
CA ARG A 193 -26.37 0.89 -11.46
C ARG A 193 -26.70 -0.60 -11.32
N LEU A 194 -25.68 -1.41 -11.01
CA LEU A 194 -25.85 -2.85 -10.78
C LEU A 194 -26.66 -3.14 -9.51
N ILE A 195 -26.37 -2.43 -8.41
CA ILE A 195 -27.02 -2.61 -7.12
C ILE A 195 -27.41 -1.23 -6.56
N PRO A 196 -28.62 -0.73 -6.85
CA PRO A 196 -29.03 0.61 -6.45
C PRO A 196 -29.18 0.82 -4.94
N ASP A 197 -29.44 -0.22 -4.18
CA ASP A 197 -29.65 -0.19 -2.73
C ASP A 197 -28.51 -0.86 -1.95
N LYS A 198 -27.28 -0.77 -2.44
CA LYS A 198 -26.11 -1.44 -1.87
C LYS A 198 -25.91 -1.12 -0.38
N ALA A 199 -26.19 0.10 0.05
CA ALA A 199 -26.04 0.50 1.45
C ALA A 199 -26.86 -0.37 2.41
N ASN A 200 -27.99 -0.92 1.97
CA ASN A 200 -28.83 -1.81 2.78
C ASN A 200 -28.18 -3.16 3.01
N LEU A 201 -27.26 -3.59 2.14
CA LEU A 201 -26.49 -4.83 2.32
C LEU A 201 -25.31 -4.67 3.29
N GLY A 202 -24.96 -3.44 3.64
CA GLY A 202 -23.89 -3.14 4.58
C GLY A 202 -22.53 -2.91 3.91
N PHE A 203 -21.51 -2.76 4.75
CA PHE A 203 -20.13 -2.55 4.30
C PHE A 203 -19.48 -3.82 3.76
N ARG A 204 -19.81 -4.95 4.39
CA ARG A 204 -19.14 -6.24 4.15
C ARG A 204 -20.16 -7.34 3.89
N PHE A 205 -20.28 -7.73 2.64
CA PHE A 205 -21.12 -8.86 2.20
C PHE A 205 -20.47 -9.53 0.99
N PRO A 206 -20.68 -10.84 0.77
CA PRO A 206 -19.97 -11.58 -0.28
C PRO A 206 -20.42 -11.20 -1.70
N CYS A 207 -21.72 -10.99 -1.90
CA CYS A 207 -22.34 -10.70 -3.21
C CYS A 207 -23.80 -10.34 -3.01
N ASP A 208 -24.51 -10.11 -4.12
CA ASP A 208 -25.98 -9.94 -4.16
C ASP A 208 -26.63 -10.99 -5.08
N GLY A 209 -26.05 -12.18 -5.14
CA GLY A 209 -26.56 -13.32 -5.91
C GLY A 209 -25.98 -13.43 -7.33
N PRO A 210 -26.30 -14.54 -8.03
CA PRO A 210 -25.77 -14.83 -9.37
C PRO A 210 -26.49 -14.07 -10.50
N GLY A 211 -27.57 -13.38 -10.19
CA GLY A 211 -28.32 -12.58 -11.16
C GLY A 211 -27.53 -11.40 -11.69
N ARG A 212 -28.07 -10.71 -12.69
CA ARG A 212 -27.47 -9.52 -13.30
C ARG A 212 -26.06 -9.76 -13.86
N GLY A 213 -25.77 -10.97 -14.29
CA GLY A 213 -24.46 -11.37 -14.80
C GLY A 213 -23.45 -11.74 -13.73
N GLY A 214 -23.84 -11.74 -12.46
CA GLY A 214 -22.99 -11.97 -11.30
C GLY A 214 -22.71 -10.69 -10.52
N THR A 215 -22.67 -10.81 -9.21
CA THR A 215 -22.54 -9.65 -8.29
C THR A 215 -21.40 -9.85 -7.29
N CYS A 216 -20.41 -10.68 -7.62
CA CYS A 216 -19.28 -10.95 -6.73
C CYS A 216 -18.46 -9.67 -6.49
N GLN A 217 -18.02 -9.49 -5.25
CA GLN A 217 -17.08 -8.43 -4.88
C GLN A 217 -17.54 -7.01 -5.20
N VAL A 218 -18.82 -6.74 -4.99
CA VAL A 218 -19.40 -5.40 -5.16
C VAL A 218 -19.36 -4.58 -3.87
N SER A 219 -19.14 -5.22 -2.71
CA SER A 219 -19.06 -4.51 -1.42
C SER A 219 -17.84 -3.60 -1.33
N ALA A 220 -17.96 -2.55 -0.52
CA ALA A 220 -16.81 -1.68 -0.24
C ALA A 220 -15.65 -2.46 0.42
N TRP A 221 -15.97 -3.43 1.26
CA TRP A 221 -14.98 -4.31 1.87
C TRP A 221 -14.12 -5.04 0.81
N ASP A 222 -14.75 -5.55 -0.24
CA ASP A 222 -14.05 -6.23 -1.32
C ASP A 222 -13.16 -5.29 -2.14
N HIS A 223 -13.50 -4.01 -2.22
CA HIS A 223 -12.62 -3.01 -2.83
C HIS A 223 -11.35 -2.80 -1.99
N VAL A 224 -11.48 -2.77 -0.67
CA VAL A 224 -10.31 -2.75 0.24
C VAL A 224 -9.48 -4.02 0.07
N PHE A 225 -10.13 -5.16 -0.01
CA PHE A 225 -9.49 -6.45 -0.29
C PHE A 225 -8.64 -6.39 -1.57
N LEU A 226 -9.19 -5.93 -2.67
CA LEU A 226 -8.46 -5.79 -3.94
C LEU A 226 -7.40 -4.68 -3.90
N GLY A 227 -7.69 -3.58 -3.22
CA GLY A 227 -6.77 -2.47 -3.07
C GLY A 227 -5.52 -2.83 -2.30
N LEU A 228 -5.60 -3.77 -1.35
CA LEU A 228 -4.44 -4.27 -0.62
C LEU A 228 -3.42 -4.96 -1.54
N PHE A 229 -3.85 -5.72 -2.54
CA PHE A 229 -2.94 -6.34 -3.52
C PHE A 229 -2.22 -5.28 -4.35
N TRP A 230 -2.93 -4.26 -4.79
CA TRP A 230 -2.32 -3.18 -5.56
C TRP A 230 -1.42 -2.29 -4.71
N MET A 231 -1.76 -2.03 -3.46
CA MET A 231 -0.87 -1.33 -2.52
C MET A 231 0.41 -2.14 -2.32
N TYR A 232 0.31 -3.44 -2.10
CA TYR A 232 1.47 -4.33 -1.98
C TYR A 232 2.36 -4.24 -3.23
N ASN A 233 1.77 -4.34 -4.42
CA ASN A 233 2.48 -4.23 -5.69
C ASN A 233 3.18 -2.87 -5.84
N SER A 234 2.48 -1.78 -5.57
CA SER A 234 3.02 -0.43 -5.69
C SER A 234 4.19 -0.18 -4.74
N ILE A 235 4.02 -0.51 -3.46
CA ILE A 235 5.08 -0.34 -2.46
C ILE A 235 6.27 -1.27 -2.74
N SER A 236 6.03 -2.50 -3.18
CA SER A 236 7.10 -3.45 -3.53
C SER A 236 8.00 -2.89 -4.62
N VAL A 237 7.45 -2.32 -5.68
CA VAL A 237 8.24 -1.72 -6.76
C VAL A 237 9.03 -0.51 -6.26
N VAL A 238 8.43 0.31 -5.40
CA VAL A 238 9.13 1.48 -4.82
C VAL A 238 10.34 1.04 -3.99
N ILE A 239 10.19 0.06 -3.11
CA ILE A 239 11.31 -0.40 -2.26
C ILE A 239 12.36 -1.16 -3.07
N PHE A 240 11.99 -1.87 -4.12
CA PHE A 240 12.93 -2.51 -5.05
C PHE A 240 13.72 -1.45 -5.82
N HIS A 241 13.05 -0.43 -6.33
CA HIS A 241 13.68 0.71 -7.00
C HIS A 241 14.66 1.42 -6.05
N PHE A 242 14.22 1.74 -4.84
CA PHE A 242 15.08 2.38 -3.83
C PHE A 242 16.32 1.53 -3.54
N SER A 243 16.14 0.25 -3.23
CA SER A 243 17.25 -0.64 -2.88
C SER A 243 18.26 -0.79 -4.01
N TRP A 244 17.80 -1.07 -5.22
CA TRP A 244 18.71 -1.28 -6.34
C TRP A 244 19.38 0.01 -6.79
N LYS A 245 18.63 1.11 -6.86
CA LYS A 245 19.19 2.43 -7.21
C LYS A 245 20.27 2.85 -6.22
N MET A 246 20.01 2.75 -4.93
CA MET A 246 20.96 3.16 -3.90
C MET A 246 22.22 2.28 -3.90
N GLN A 247 22.10 0.98 -4.06
CA GLN A 247 23.24 0.07 -4.14
C GLN A 247 24.05 0.23 -5.43
N SER A 248 23.41 0.60 -6.51
CA SER A 248 24.03 0.73 -7.83
C SER A 248 24.68 2.10 -8.06
N ASP A 249 24.00 3.17 -7.66
CA ASP A 249 24.37 4.52 -8.09
C ASP A 249 24.68 5.49 -6.95
N VAL A 250 24.50 5.10 -5.68
CA VAL A 250 24.70 5.99 -4.54
C VAL A 250 25.61 5.39 -3.50
N TRP A 251 25.19 4.32 -2.84
CA TRP A 251 25.89 3.73 -1.70
C TRP A 251 27.16 3.01 -2.14
N GLY A 252 28.23 3.20 -1.34
CA GLY A 252 29.48 2.53 -1.62
C GLY A 252 30.64 3.10 -0.82
N SER A 253 31.84 2.65 -1.14
CA SER A 253 33.08 3.15 -0.56
C SER A 253 33.65 4.32 -1.38
N VAL A 254 34.35 5.22 -0.70
CA VAL A 254 35.01 6.37 -1.31
C VAL A 254 36.49 6.30 -1.01
N SER A 255 37.34 6.33 -2.04
CA SER A 255 38.79 6.38 -1.90
C SER A 255 39.26 7.76 -1.43
N ASP A 256 40.54 7.87 -1.02
CA ASP A 256 41.14 9.15 -0.63
C ASP A 256 41.12 10.19 -1.75
N GLN A 257 41.08 9.73 -3.01
CA GLN A 257 41.00 10.62 -4.19
C GLN A 257 39.56 10.96 -4.60
N GLY A 258 38.56 10.53 -3.81
CA GLY A 258 37.15 10.83 -4.10
C GLY A 258 36.50 9.88 -5.14
N VAL A 259 37.12 8.74 -5.44
CA VAL A 259 36.54 7.75 -6.35
C VAL A 259 35.55 6.86 -5.58
N VAL A 260 34.32 6.80 -6.08
CA VAL A 260 33.25 6.02 -5.50
C VAL A 260 33.18 4.63 -6.14
N THR A 261 33.18 3.59 -5.31
CA THR A 261 32.90 2.20 -5.73
C THR A 261 31.56 1.79 -5.14
N HIS A 262 30.55 1.68 -5.97
CA HIS A 262 29.21 1.33 -5.54
C HIS A 262 29.08 -0.16 -5.17
N ILE A 263 28.08 -0.48 -4.36
CA ILE A 263 27.88 -1.86 -3.85
C ILE A 263 27.69 -2.86 -4.99
N THR A 264 26.93 -2.51 -6.04
CA THR A 264 26.64 -3.42 -7.18
C THR A 264 27.35 -3.04 -8.49
N GLY A 265 28.23 -2.06 -8.48
CA GLY A 265 29.02 -1.70 -9.66
C GLY A 265 28.30 -0.90 -10.74
N GLY A 266 27.10 -0.38 -10.51
CA GLY A 266 26.47 0.63 -11.39
C GLY A 266 25.64 0.07 -12.55
N ASN A 267 25.02 -1.10 -12.44
CA ASN A 267 24.25 -1.72 -13.52
C ASN A 267 22.78 -1.30 -13.62
N PHE A 268 22.27 -0.47 -12.69
CA PHE A 268 20.85 -0.09 -12.67
C PHE A 268 20.42 0.59 -13.97
N ALA A 269 21.19 1.56 -14.46
CA ALA A 269 20.80 2.39 -15.61
C ALA A 269 20.58 1.58 -16.89
N GLN A 270 21.41 0.56 -17.15
CA GLN A 270 21.30 -0.28 -18.35
C GLN A 270 20.35 -1.45 -18.15
N SER A 271 20.30 -2.03 -16.97
CA SER A 271 19.63 -3.31 -16.74
C SER A 271 18.16 -3.15 -16.35
N SER A 272 17.82 -2.08 -15.60
CA SER A 272 16.46 -1.87 -15.09
C SER A 272 15.43 -1.45 -16.15
N ILE A 273 15.88 -1.18 -17.37
CA ILE A 273 14.97 -0.87 -18.49
C ILE A 273 14.26 -2.10 -19.06
N THR A 274 14.65 -3.29 -18.65
CA THR A 274 13.99 -4.55 -19.02
C THR A 274 13.60 -5.35 -17.78
N ILE A 275 12.53 -6.11 -17.88
CA ILE A 275 12.11 -7.01 -16.80
C ILE A 275 13.15 -8.11 -16.53
N ASN A 276 13.86 -8.57 -17.54
CA ASN A 276 14.95 -9.52 -17.39
C ASN A 276 16.10 -8.96 -16.55
N GLY A 277 16.38 -7.67 -16.66
CA GLY A 277 17.37 -7.01 -15.82
C GLY A 277 16.95 -7.03 -14.33
N TRP A 278 15.70 -6.75 -14.03
CA TRP A 278 15.16 -6.85 -12.67
C TRP A 278 15.22 -8.27 -12.14
N LEU A 279 14.88 -9.26 -12.98
CA LEU A 279 14.91 -10.67 -12.58
C LEU A 279 16.33 -11.18 -12.36
N ARG A 280 17.25 -10.94 -13.30
CA ARG A 280 18.63 -11.46 -13.26
C ARG A 280 19.53 -10.64 -12.36
N ASP A 281 19.63 -9.33 -12.61
CA ASP A 281 20.68 -8.50 -12.01
C ASP A 281 20.30 -7.94 -10.67
N PHE A 282 19.02 -7.89 -10.36
CA PHE A 282 18.54 -7.49 -9.05
C PHE A 282 18.12 -8.69 -8.20
N LEU A 283 17.04 -9.38 -8.56
CA LEU A 283 16.49 -10.45 -7.71
C LEU A 283 17.41 -11.66 -7.62
N TRP A 284 17.81 -12.22 -8.76
CA TRP A 284 18.66 -13.41 -8.76
C TRP A 284 20.05 -13.13 -8.18
N ALA A 285 20.70 -12.07 -8.63
CA ALA A 285 22.05 -11.73 -8.19
C ALA A 285 22.10 -11.39 -6.69
N GLN A 286 21.13 -10.61 -6.20
CA GLN A 286 21.11 -10.20 -4.79
C GLN A 286 20.55 -11.27 -3.84
N ALA A 287 19.79 -12.24 -4.35
CA ALA A 287 19.31 -13.36 -3.54
C ALA A 287 20.42 -14.32 -3.11
N SER A 288 21.63 -14.20 -3.67
CA SER A 288 22.75 -15.09 -3.33
C SER A 288 23.07 -15.10 -1.83
N GLN A 289 22.99 -13.95 -1.14
CA GLN A 289 23.24 -13.88 0.30
C GLN A 289 22.21 -14.64 1.13
N VAL A 290 20.95 -14.64 0.74
CA VAL A 290 19.90 -15.36 1.46
C VAL A 290 19.87 -16.84 1.08
N ILE A 291 20.19 -17.18 -0.17
CA ILE A 291 20.17 -18.56 -0.66
C ILE A 291 21.40 -19.34 -0.20
N GLN A 292 22.58 -18.71 -0.20
CA GLN A 292 23.87 -19.35 0.07
C GLN A 292 24.44 -18.99 1.44
N SER A 293 23.56 -18.72 2.41
CA SER A 293 23.96 -18.29 3.76
C SER A 293 24.23 -19.45 4.74
N TYR A 294 24.16 -20.69 4.27
CA TYR A 294 24.44 -21.86 5.11
C TYR A 294 25.83 -21.79 5.75
N GLY A 295 25.88 -22.14 7.04
CA GLY A 295 27.12 -22.04 7.83
C GLY A 295 27.52 -20.63 8.23
N SER A 296 26.66 -19.63 8.00
CA SER A 296 26.91 -18.24 8.41
C SER A 296 25.86 -17.74 9.39
N SER A 297 26.11 -16.57 9.98
CA SER A 297 25.16 -15.89 10.86
C SER A 297 23.88 -15.43 10.13
N LEU A 298 23.87 -15.40 8.79
CA LEU A 298 22.71 -15.04 7.96
C LEU A 298 21.80 -16.22 7.63
N SER A 299 22.14 -17.44 8.08
CA SER A 299 21.39 -18.66 7.71
C SER A 299 19.92 -18.62 8.11
N ALA A 300 19.58 -17.96 9.22
CA ALA A 300 18.20 -17.80 9.66
C ALA A 300 17.34 -17.01 8.65
N TYR A 301 17.92 -16.06 7.93
CA TYR A 301 17.20 -15.35 6.85
C TYR A 301 16.82 -16.27 5.69
N GLY A 302 17.67 -17.26 5.38
CA GLY A 302 17.35 -18.30 4.40
C GLY A 302 16.12 -19.13 4.80
N LEU A 303 16.04 -19.49 6.07
CA LEU A 303 14.88 -20.20 6.62
C LEU A 303 13.60 -19.35 6.50
N PHE A 304 13.66 -18.08 6.91
CA PHE A 304 12.55 -17.14 6.78
C PHE A 304 12.17 -16.91 5.31
N PHE A 305 13.14 -16.81 4.43
CA PHE A 305 12.91 -16.64 3.00
C PHE A 305 12.08 -17.78 2.41
N LEU A 306 12.42 -19.03 2.73
CA LEU A 306 11.67 -20.20 2.30
C LEU A 306 10.29 -20.29 2.98
N GLY A 307 10.24 -20.09 4.29
CA GLY A 307 8.98 -20.12 5.04
C GLY A 307 8.00 -19.05 4.60
N ALA A 308 8.49 -17.85 4.30
CA ALA A 308 7.66 -16.75 3.80
C ALA A 308 7.09 -17.04 2.40
N HIS A 309 7.88 -17.68 1.53
CA HIS A 309 7.37 -18.15 0.22
C HIS A 309 6.24 -19.15 0.42
N PHE A 310 6.37 -20.07 1.37
CA PHE A 310 5.32 -21.02 1.68
C PHE A 310 4.04 -20.32 2.16
N VAL A 311 4.16 -19.35 3.07
CA VAL A 311 3.00 -18.59 3.57
C VAL A 311 2.30 -17.86 2.43
N TRP A 312 3.05 -17.23 1.54
CA TRP A 312 2.49 -16.59 0.36
C TRP A 312 1.80 -17.59 -0.57
N ALA A 313 2.45 -18.71 -0.88
CA ALA A 313 1.88 -19.78 -1.72
C ALA A 313 0.62 -20.38 -1.09
N PHE A 314 0.62 -20.57 0.23
CA PHE A 314 -0.53 -21.04 1.00
C PHE A 314 -1.75 -20.10 0.84
N SER A 315 -1.52 -18.80 0.79
CA SER A 315 -2.59 -17.82 0.58
C SER A 315 -3.37 -18.05 -0.71
N LEU A 316 -2.72 -18.60 -1.75
CA LEU A 316 -3.34 -18.84 -3.06
C LEU A 316 -4.46 -19.89 -2.99
N MET A 317 -4.39 -20.83 -2.04
CA MET A 317 -5.48 -21.78 -1.80
C MET A 317 -6.78 -21.08 -1.41
N PHE A 318 -6.68 -20.04 -0.56
CA PHE A 318 -7.85 -19.26 -0.15
C PHE A 318 -8.35 -18.34 -1.28
N LEU A 319 -7.44 -17.78 -2.06
CA LEU A 319 -7.78 -16.80 -3.11
C LEU A 319 -8.40 -17.48 -4.34
N PHE A 320 -7.92 -18.65 -4.71
CA PHE A 320 -8.36 -19.36 -5.91
C PHE A 320 -9.38 -20.47 -5.68
N SER A 321 -9.76 -20.72 -4.43
CA SER A 321 -10.78 -21.71 -4.09
C SER A 321 -12.03 -21.04 -3.50
N GLY A 322 -13.08 -21.82 -3.32
CA GLY A 322 -14.33 -21.36 -2.73
C GLY A 322 -14.76 -22.21 -1.54
N ARG A 323 -15.70 -21.69 -0.77
CA ARG A 323 -16.19 -22.29 0.45
C ARG A 323 -16.76 -23.71 0.25
N GLY A 324 -17.39 -23.95 -0.90
CA GLY A 324 -18.06 -25.23 -1.18
C GLY A 324 -17.12 -26.42 -1.13
N TYR A 325 -15.95 -26.32 -1.76
CA TYR A 325 -14.93 -27.36 -1.73
C TYR A 325 -14.56 -27.73 -0.28
N TRP A 326 -14.31 -26.75 0.55
CA TRP A 326 -13.86 -26.94 1.93
C TRP A 326 -14.97 -27.51 2.81
N GLN A 327 -16.22 -27.10 2.60
CA GLN A 327 -17.35 -27.63 3.35
C GLN A 327 -17.56 -29.13 3.05
N GLU A 328 -17.45 -29.53 1.80
CA GLU A 328 -17.55 -30.95 1.43
C GLU A 328 -16.39 -31.77 2.02
N LEU A 329 -15.17 -31.22 2.04
CA LEU A 329 -14.04 -31.86 2.69
C LEU A 329 -14.29 -32.04 4.20
N ILE A 330 -14.80 -31.01 4.87
CA ILE A 330 -15.16 -31.05 6.30
C ILE A 330 -16.23 -32.11 6.55
N GLU A 331 -17.22 -32.28 5.67
CA GLU A 331 -18.23 -33.31 5.80
C GLU A 331 -17.62 -34.72 5.89
N SER A 332 -16.61 -35.02 5.10
CA SER A 332 -15.91 -36.28 5.15
C SER A 332 -15.11 -36.49 6.46
N ILE A 333 -14.53 -35.39 6.97
CA ILE A 333 -13.79 -35.39 8.25
C ILE A 333 -14.79 -35.64 9.40
N VAL A 334 -15.93 -34.97 9.37
CA VAL A 334 -17.01 -35.16 10.36
C VAL A 334 -17.50 -36.62 10.37
N TRP A 335 -17.65 -37.24 9.20
CA TRP A 335 -18.01 -38.62 9.10
C TRP A 335 -17.03 -39.53 9.86
N ALA A 336 -15.73 -39.33 9.69
CA ALA A 336 -14.69 -40.10 10.38
C ALA A 336 -14.76 -39.94 11.89
N HIS A 337 -14.95 -38.71 12.38
CA HIS A 337 -15.09 -38.42 13.81
C HIS A 337 -16.33 -39.07 14.39
N ASN A 338 -17.47 -39.05 13.70
CA ASN A 338 -18.71 -39.70 14.11
C ASN A 338 -18.55 -41.21 14.18
N LYS A 339 -17.80 -41.80 13.23
CA LYS A 339 -17.53 -43.23 13.21
C LYS A 339 -16.76 -43.69 14.44
N LEU A 340 -15.86 -42.85 14.94
CA LEU A 340 -15.07 -43.10 16.15
C LEU A 340 -15.75 -42.59 17.43
N LYS A 341 -16.97 -42.04 17.33
CA LYS A 341 -17.75 -41.49 18.46
C LYS A 341 -17.03 -40.36 19.18
N VAL A 342 -16.25 -39.55 18.45
CA VAL A 342 -15.52 -38.40 18.95
C VAL A 342 -15.98 -37.11 18.27
N ALA A 343 -17.28 -37.00 18.00
CA ALA A 343 -17.86 -35.81 17.37
C ALA A 343 -17.62 -34.55 18.20
N PRO A 344 -17.16 -33.45 17.59
CA PRO A 344 -17.02 -32.18 18.30
C PRO A 344 -18.37 -31.65 18.80
N ALA A 345 -18.36 -30.94 19.94
CA ALA A 345 -19.57 -30.31 20.47
C ALA A 345 -20.09 -29.17 19.56
N THR A 346 -19.16 -28.41 18.92
CA THR A 346 -19.49 -27.41 17.91
C THR A 346 -19.40 -28.04 16.54
N GLN A 347 -20.45 -27.87 15.72
CA GLN A 347 -20.51 -28.43 14.38
C GLN A 347 -19.49 -27.74 13.47
N PRO A 348 -18.51 -28.46 12.88
CA PRO A 348 -17.51 -27.88 12.00
C PRO A 348 -18.12 -27.30 10.72
N ARG A 349 -17.67 -26.13 10.34
CA ARG A 349 -18.07 -25.40 9.12
C ARG A 349 -16.85 -24.83 8.42
N ALA A 350 -16.90 -24.74 7.11
CA ALA A 350 -15.94 -24.00 6.33
C ALA A 350 -16.00 -22.50 6.70
N LEU A 351 -14.90 -21.79 6.48
CA LEU A 351 -14.86 -20.34 6.61
C LEU A 351 -15.93 -19.71 5.71
N SER A 352 -16.50 -18.59 6.15
CA SER A 352 -17.41 -17.82 5.28
C SER A 352 -16.65 -17.32 4.05
N ILE A 353 -17.38 -16.91 3.01
CA ILE A 353 -16.78 -16.37 1.79
C ILE A 353 -15.89 -15.17 2.11
N ILE A 354 -16.38 -14.23 2.91
CA ILE A 354 -15.62 -13.05 3.35
C ILE A 354 -14.41 -13.44 4.19
N GLN A 355 -14.57 -14.37 5.11
CA GLN A 355 -13.46 -14.85 5.94
C GLN A 355 -12.36 -15.50 5.10
N GLY A 356 -12.73 -16.28 4.10
CA GLY A 356 -11.77 -16.88 3.16
C GLY A 356 -10.98 -15.83 2.39
N ARG A 357 -11.63 -14.78 1.92
CA ARG A 357 -10.95 -13.62 1.27
C ARG A 357 -10.01 -12.92 2.22
N ALA A 358 -10.43 -12.66 3.46
CA ALA A 358 -9.61 -12.02 4.49
C ALA A 358 -8.36 -12.85 4.82
N VAL A 359 -8.52 -14.15 5.05
CA VAL A 359 -7.39 -15.05 5.32
C VAL A 359 -6.44 -15.11 4.13
N GLY A 360 -6.98 -15.18 2.92
CA GLY A 360 -6.18 -15.17 1.70
C GLY A 360 -5.30 -13.94 1.57
N VAL A 361 -5.88 -12.74 1.67
CA VAL A 361 -5.12 -11.49 1.50
C VAL A 361 -4.13 -11.27 2.65
N THR A 362 -4.48 -11.63 3.88
CA THR A 362 -3.56 -11.47 5.02
C THR A 362 -2.34 -12.39 4.91
N HIS A 363 -2.51 -13.63 4.48
CA HIS A 363 -1.38 -14.54 4.26
C HIS A 363 -0.56 -14.16 3.02
N TYR A 364 -1.21 -13.64 1.97
CA TYR A 364 -0.52 -13.08 0.81
C TYR A 364 0.40 -11.92 1.21
N LEU A 365 -0.11 -10.97 1.97
CA LEU A 365 0.66 -9.80 2.44
C LEU A 365 1.77 -10.23 3.41
N LEU A 366 1.46 -11.07 4.38
CA LEU A 366 2.43 -11.54 5.35
C LEU A 366 3.59 -12.28 4.68
N GLY A 367 3.29 -13.23 3.82
CA GLY A 367 4.30 -14.01 3.10
C GLY A 367 5.13 -13.15 2.16
N GLY A 368 4.50 -12.27 1.40
CA GLY A 368 5.18 -11.39 0.46
C GLY A 368 6.07 -10.37 1.15
N ILE A 369 5.61 -9.74 2.21
CA ILE A 369 6.41 -8.75 2.99
C ILE A 369 7.56 -9.46 3.72
N ALA A 370 7.32 -10.61 4.34
CA ALA A 370 8.36 -11.37 5.02
C ALA A 370 9.44 -11.87 4.06
N THR A 371 9.08 -12.28 2.84
CA THR A 371 10.03 -12.65 1.80
C THR A 371 10.94 -11.48 1.44
N THR A 372 10.37 -10.31 1.24
CA THR A 372 11.14 -9.08 0.98
C THR A 372 12.04 -8.71 2.15
N TRP A 373 11.55 -8.83 3.37
CA TRP A 373 12.31 -8.56 4.59
C TRP A 373 13.56 -9.46 4.68
N ALA A 374 13.40 -10.76 4.49
CA ALA A 374 14.53 -11.70 4.54
C ALA A 374 15.55 -11.43 3.43
N PHE A 375 15.07 -11.15 2.22
CA PHE A 375 15.90 -10.80 1.07
C PHE A 375 16.73 -9.53 1.31
N PHE A 376 16.10 -8.46 1.75
CA PHE A 376 16.77 -7.19 1.98
C PHE A 376 17.77 -7.25 3.12
N LEU A 377 17.40 -7.84 4.26
CA LEU A 377 18.28 -7.89 5.42
C LEU A 377 19.51 -8.77 5.17
N ALA A 378 19.33 -9.94 4.59
CA ALA A 378 20.46 -10.80 4.25
C ALA A 378 21.43 -10.08 3.30
N ARG A 379 20.91 -9.41 2.28
CA ARG A 379 21.72 -8.66 1.32
C ARG A 379 22.47 -7.51 1.95
N ILE A 380 21.76 -6.63 2.67
CA ILE A 380 22.37 -5.39 3.17
C ILE A 380 23.31 -5.64 4.36
N ILE A 381 23.07 -6.65 5.17
CA ILE A 381 23.98 -7.05 6.23
C ILE A 381 25.28 -7.62 5.63
N ALA A 382 25.17 -8.37 4.53
CA ALA A 382 26.34 -8.96 3.87
C ALA A 382 27.21 -7.92 3.15
N VAL A 383 26.63 -6.90 2.53
CA VAL A 383 27.33 -5.97 1.63
C VAL A 383 27.28 -4.50 2.04
N GLY A 384 26.45 -4.16 2.96
CA GLY A 384 26.27 -2.79 3.49
C GLY A 384 27.16 -2.48 4.70
#